data_ca6c731013003ab9235997fa77cee2d9
#
_entry.id   ca6c731013003ab9235997fa77cee2d9
#
_cell.length_a   1.000
_cell.length_b   1.000
_cell.length_c   1.000
_cell.angle_alpha   90.00
_cell.angle_beta   90.00
_cell.angle_gamma   90.00
#
_symmetry.space_group_name_H-M   'P 1'
#
loop_
_entity.id
_entity.type
_entity.pdbx_description
1 polymer ?
#
loop_
_entity_poly.entity_id
_entity_poly.type
_entity_poly.pdbx_seq_one_letter_code
_entity_poly.pdbx_strand_id
1 'polypeptide(L)'
;MTCRTPLPAALFCAALGVWPAAEPAAAPMMGTPRAASAQANAALVSTLAAARASRGLDSNHGFAVTRQHPGVQGTQVVRAAHTYKGLRVFGSESVLVLDSAGAIVSEAASERRLHLGQGAANRLRPLTADFSVKPAILTEAAIDAAVAATVGKADPGAAAVTHVAPPTAELLIYPVMRVERTPGAADKMEAELNAVDVVEVVDHYELAYLVRTRMQQGGKPLYVDTVVSARDARIIDRWSMVQTVIGIGKSQYNGEVPVSTTLSDGLYRMLDPERGSGGAYGAMAITNANNGSGAGQMYTNATNAWGDGKQYVRGGSTTNENGQTAAVNAMWGLMNTYDALKNVLGWQSLDGHNTATYIAVHVNNAYDNAYYSDTCACMFIGDGASFTSLGSIDVIGHEMGHGVTAATSGLVYSGESGGLNESSSDIGGEIAEAYARAGGKGEAIPNQGNDWMLGTEIGPDQTPLRWMYRPSKDGGSPDAWSTALRRLDVHYSSGPNNRMFYFLSQGSKPDKDGDYYSRYLVKSPAAMTGIGTDKAFRIWFKANTTKFTSSTNYVQARDKMVESAQELYGAASPEAIAVGRAYAAINVGADVDESSP
;
A
#
# COMPACT_ATOMS: atom_id res chain seq x y z
N MET A 1 16.03 10.17 -76.82
CA MET A 1 16.33 11.58 -77.01
C MET A 1 15.25 12.36 -76.28
N THR A 2 15.58 12.98 -75.25
CA THR A 2 15.27 14.31 -74.70
C THR A 2 15.52 14.33 -73.21
N CYS A 3 16.57 15.00 -72.89
CA CYS A 3 17.02 15.35 -71.54
C CYS A 3 15.95 16.23 -70.83
N ARG A 4 15.65 15.97 -69.57
CA ARG A 4 15.08 16.94 -68.67
C ARG A 4 15.97 17.04 -67.41
N THR A 5 16.54 18.21 -67.28
CA THR A 5 17.33 18.70 -66.17
C THR A 5 16.48 18.85 -64.91
N PRO A 6 16.99 18.59 -63.71
CA PRO A 6 16.30 18.92 -62.44
C PRO A 6 16.62 20.35 -62.01
N LEU A 7 15.59 21.04 -61.51
CA LEU A 7 15.67 22.33 -60.82
C LEU A 7 16.34 22.20 -59.44
N PRO A 8 17.07 23.23 -58.98
CA PRO A 8 17.75 23.20 -57.70
C PRO A 8 16.77 23.45 -56.54
N ALA A 9 16.92 22.66 -55.50
CA ALA A 9 16.25 22.86 -54.20
C ALA A 9 16.87 24.07 -53.49
N ALA A 10 16.03 25.03 -53.15
CA ALA A 10 16.41 26.17 -52.31
C ALA A 10 16.60 25.73 -50.85
N LEU A 11 17.84 25.88 -50.33
CA LEU A 11 18.15 25.76 -48.91
C LEU A 11 17.58 26.96 -48.15
N PHE A 12 16.57 26.72 -47.32
CA PHE A 12 16.21 27.66 -46.24
C PHE A 12 17.14 27.44 -45.06
N CYS A 13 18.13 28.33 -44.89
CA CYS A 13 18.88 28.45 -43.64
C CYS A 13 17.99 29.09 -42.57
N ALA A 14 17.42 28.30 -41.69
CA ALA A 14 16.84 28.80 -40.45
C ALA A 14 17.98 29.13 -39.50
N ALA A 15 18.21 30.40 -39.25
CA ALA A 15 19.12 30.87 -38.21
C ALA A 15 18.52 30.49 -36.85
N LEU A 16 19.05 29.45 -36.25
CA LEU A 16 18.82 29.11 -34.82
C LEU A 16 19.55 30.15 -33.98
N GLY A 17 18.80 31.14 -33.48
CA GLY A 17 19.27 32.01 -32.43
C GLY A 17 19.62 31.18 -31.19
N VAL A 18 20.89 31.04 -30.89
CA VAL A 18 21.36 30.51 -29.63
C VAL A 18 21.07 31.55 -28.54
N TRP A 19 20.00 31.33 -27.79
CA TRP A 19 19.81 32.03 -26.53
C TRP A 19 20.87 31.52 -25.56
N PRO A 20 21.61 32.39 -24.87
CA PRO A 20 22.48 31.95 -23.82
C PRO A 20 21.60 31.26 -22.74
N ALA A 21 21.91 30.00 -22.45
CA ALA A 21 21.31 29.31 -21.30
C ALA A 21 21.64 30.16 -20.07
N ALA A 22 20.61 30.65 -19.38
CA ALA A 22 20.78 31.26 -18.09
C ALA A 22 21.44 30.19 -17.17
N GLU A 23 22.62 30.49 -16.66
CA GLU A 23 23.23 29.66 -15.62
C GLU A 23 22.21 29.50 -14.51
N PRO A 24 21.94 28.23 -14.01
CA PRO A 24 21.08 28.06 -12.88
C PRO A 24 21.69 28.85 -11.71
N ALA A 25 20.94 29.78 -11.15
CA ALA A 25 21.34 30.52 -9.96
C ALA A 25 21.78 29.47 -8.91
N ALA A 26 23.01 29.58 -8.45
CA ALA A 26 23.55 28.67 -7.44
C ALA A 26 22.59 28.66 -6.24
N ALA A 27 22.13 27.46 -5.85
CA ALA A 27 21.29 27.31 -4.67
C ALA A 27 21.97 28.01 -3.49
N PRO A 28 21.24 28.79 -2.67
CA PRO A 28 21.85 29.52 -1.57
C PRO A 28 22.54 28.51 -0.64
N MET A 29 23.88 28.65 -0.52
CA MET A 29 24.67 27.75 0.32
C MET A 29 24.25 27.89 1.78
N MET A 30 23.92 26.80 2.43
CA MET A 30 23.75 26.76 3.89
C MET A 30 25.07 27.09 4.53
N GLY A 31 25.07 28.03 5.49
CA GLY A 31 26.27 28.37 6.26
C GLY A 31 26.83 27.18 7.05
N THR A 32 28.12 27.16 7.34
CA THR A 32 28.70 26.14 8.23
C THR A 32 28.01 26.17 9.60
N PRO A 33 27.71 25.02 10.21
CA PRO A 33 27.06 24.97 11.52
C PRO A 33 27.93 25.65 12.56
N ARG A 34 27.50 26.77 13.10
CA ARG A 34 28.10 27.37 14.31
C ARG A 34 27.26 26.85 15.48
N ALA A 35 27.82 25.96 16.30
CA ALA A 35 27.21 25.61 17.56
C ALA A 35 27.03 26.90 18.38
N ALA A 36 25.78 27.30 18.62
CA ALA A 36 25.54 28.44 19.50
C ALA A 36 26.01 28.07 20.90
N SER A 37 26.75 28.99 21.52
CA SER A 37 27.22 28.79 22.88
C SER A 37 26.00 28.71 23.83
N ALA A 38 26.17 28.00 24.95
CA ALA A 38 25.13 27.96 26.01
C ALA A 38 24.73 29.39 26.45
N GLN A 39 25.65 30.35 26.38
CA GLN A 39 25.42 31.75 26.68
C GLN A 39 24.51 32.43 25.65
N ALA A 40 24.67 32.15 24.36
CA ALA A 40 23.80 32.70 23.30
C ALA A 40 22.38 32.16 23.45
N ASN A 41 22.23 30.87 23.78
CA ASN A 41 20.90 30.27 24.05
C ASN A 41 20.24 30.88 25.28
N ALA A 42 20.98 31.12 26.35
CA ALA A 42 20.47 31.80 27.55
C ALA A 42 20.03 33.23 27.25
N ALA A 43 20.79 33.98 26.46
CA ALA A 43 20.42 35.32 26.04
C ALA A 43 19.12 35.32 25.19
N LEU A 44 18.98 34.39 24.24
CA LEU A 44 17.79 34.25 23.43
C LEU A 44 16.55 33.90 24.29
N VAL A 45 16.67 32.94 25.21
CA VAL A 45 15.61 32.57 26.15
C VAL A 45 15.24 33.76 27.02
N SER A 46 16.20 34.57 27.48
CA SER A 46 15.93 35.79 28.24
C SER A 46 15.13 36.83 27.42
N THR A 47 15.51 37.03 26.15
CA THR A 47 14.79 37.92 25.22
C THR A 47 13.34 37.47 25.02
N LEU A 48 13.10 36.19 24.78
CA LEU A 48 11.75 35.63 24.65
C LEU A 48 10.95 35.74 25.95
N ALA A 49 11.61 35.52 27.10
CA ALA A 49 11.00 35.64 28.40
C ALA A 49 10.62 37.08 28.74
N ALA A 50 11.39 38.08 28.30
CA ALA A 50 11.03 39.50 28.48
C ALA A 50 9.75 39.89 27.70
N ALA A 51 9.50 39.24 26.56
CA ALA A 51 8.31 39.47 25.74
C ALA A 51 7.05 38.70 26.23
N ARG A 52 7.09 37.99 27.37
CA ARG A 52 5.94 37.19 27.87
C ARG A 52 4.68 38.00 28.07
N ALA A 53 4.78 39.16 28.75
CA ALA A 53 3.63 39.97 29.08
C ALA A 53 2.89 40.48 27.82
N SER A 54 3.61 40.87 26.78
CA SER A 54 3.03 41.29 25.50
C SER A 54 2.33 40.15 24.76
N ARG A 55 2.62 38.90 25.12
CA ARG A 55 2.01 37.67 24.57
C ARG A 55 0.86 37.15 25.46
N GLY A 56 0.51 37.87 26.52
CA GLY A 56 -0.53 37.42 27.47
C GLY A 56 -0.12 36.26 28.38
N LEU A 57 1.21 36.04 28.56
CA LEU A 57 1.77 34.94 29.34
C LEU A 57 2.25 35.42 30.72
N ASP A 58 2.05 34.62 31.74
CA ASP A 58 2.50 34.90 33.12
C ASP A 58 3.97 34.41 33.37
N SER A 59 4.44 34.56 34.59
CA SER A 59 5.78 34.18 35.01
C SER A 59 6.02 32.66 35.03
N ASN A 60 4.98 31.81 35.01
CA ASN A 60 5.10 30.36 34.95
C ASN A 60 5.44 29.87 33.53
N HIS A 61 5.21 30.70 32.52
CA HIS A 61 5.53 30.38 31.14
C HIS A 61 6.98 30.69 30.84
N GLY A 62 7.62 29.80 30.05
CA GLY A 62 9.01 29.92 29.67
C GLY A 62 9.28 29.39 28.27
N PHE A 63 10.56 29.30 27.94
CA PHE A 63 11.08 28.82 26.66
C PHE A 63 12.31 27.94 26.92
N ALA A 64 12.48 26.89 26.13
CA ALA A 64 13.66 26.04 26.17
C ALA A 64 14.13 25.77 24.73
N VAL A 65 15.39 26.13 24.42
CA VAL A 65 15.97 25.83 23.11
C VAL A 65 16.13 24.30 22.98
N THR A 66 15.53 23.72 21.94
CA THR A 66 15.52 22.29 21.71
C THR A 66 16.38 21.86 20.52
N ARG A 67 16.42 22.68 19.46
CA ARG A 67 17.19 22.40 18.24
C ARG A 67 17.70 23.68 17.61
N GLN A 68 18.81 23.54 16.90
CA GLN A 68 19.40 24.62 16.09
C GLN A 68 20.01 24.02 14.83
N HIS A 69 19.87 24.75 13.73
CA HIS A 69 20.53 24.39 12.48
C HIS A 69 20.81 25.64 11.64
N PRO A 70 21.77 25.59 10.70
CA PRO A 70 22.01 26.69 9.77
C PRO A 70 20.74 27.00 8.97
N GLY A 71 20.49 28.28 8.75
CA GLY A 71 19.51 28.78 7.80
C GLY A 71 20.14 29.18 6.47
N VAL A 72 19.36 29.82 5.60
CA VAL A 72 19.85 30.35 4.31
C VAL A 72 20.56 31.70 4.51
N GLN A 73 21.52 32.05 3.63
CA GLN A 73 22.22 33.36 3.61
C GLN A 73 22.87 33.74 4.94
N GLY A 74 23.47 32.77 5.64
CA GLY A 74 24.19 33.00 6.89
C GLY A 74 23.31 33.21 8.13
N THR A 75 21.99 32.97 8.01
CA THR A 75 21.07 32.95 9.16
C THR A 75 21.20 31.66 9.95
N GLN A 76 20.60 31.64 11.14
CA GLN A 76 20.46 30.46 11.99
C GLN A 76 19.01 30.26 12.34
N VAL A 77 18.54 29.01 12.30
CA VAL A 77 17.19 28.63 12.74
C VAL A 77 17.29 28.00 14.12
N VAL A 78 16.48 28.51 15.07
CA VAL A 78 16.42 28.02 16.44
C VAL A 78 14.99 27.62 16.77
N ARG A 79 14.81 26.40 17.30
CA ARG A 79 13.52 25.96 17.84
C ARG A 79 13.53 26.07 19.34
N ALA A 80 12.53 26.80 19.87
CA ALA A 80 12.35 27.00 21.29
C ALA A 80 11.00 26.42 21.70
N ALA A 81 11.03 25.29 22.41
CA ALA A 81 9.82 24.70 22.99
C ALA A 81 9.23 25.67 24.04
N HIS A 82 7.94 25.77 24.06
CA HIS A 82 7.22 26.50 25.10
C HIS A 82 7.09 25.66 26.37
N THR A 83 7.31 26.28 27.52
CA THR A 83 7.24 25.61 28.82
C THR A 83 6.25 26.30 29.76
N TYR A 84 5.74 25.55 30.73
CA TYR A 84 4.97 26.05 31.87
C TYR A 84 5.46 25.36 33.14
N LYS A 85 5.81 26.17 34.15
CA LYS A 85 6.46 25.71 35.39
C LYS A 85 7.62 24.73 35.12
N GLY A 86 8.40 24.98 34.05
CA GLY A 86 9.56 24.22 33.66
C GLY A 86 9.26 22.97 32.79
N LEU A 87 8.00 22.52 32.68
CA LEU A 87 7.63 21.41 31.82
C LEU A 87 7.29 21.87 30.41
N ARG A 88 7.70 21.10 29.40
CA ARG A 88 7.39 21.35 28.01
C ARG A 88 5.88 21.19 27.76
N VAL A 89 5.31 22.09 26.97
CA VAL A 89 3.95 21.95 26.45
C VAL A 89 4.04 21.28 25.07
N PHE A 90 3.41 20.13 24.93
CA PHE A 90 3.51 19.32 23.71
C PHE A 90 2.93 20.07 22.49
N GLY A 91 3.67 20.04 21.37
CA GLY A 91 3.25 20.69 20.12
C GLY A 91 3.19 22.22 20.20
N SER A 92 3.75 22.85 21.27
CA SER A 92 3.82 24.30 21.43
C SER A 92 5.29 24.73 21.35
N GLU A 93 5.65 25.52 20.33
CA GLU A 93 7.03 25.99 20.10
C GLU A 93 7.06 27.26 19.27
N SER A 94 8.18 27.99 19.35
CA SER A 94 8.56 29.04 18.42
C SER A 94 9.73 28.59 17.56
N VAL A 95 9.64 28.82 16.25
CA VAL A 95 10.73 28.68 15.27
C VAL A 95 11.24 30.08 14.96
N LEU A 96 12.48 30.34 15.31
CA LEU A 96 13.12 31.65 15.22
C LEU A 96 14.19 31.62 14.14
N VAL A 97 14.19 32.60 13.27
CA VAL A 97 15.31 32.86 12.34
C VAL A 97 16.14 33.98 12.92
N LEU A 98 17.42 33.73 13.14
CA LEU A 98 18.36 34.69 13.66
C LEU A 98 19.33 35.14 12.55
N ASP A 99 19.68 36.41 12.53
CA ASP A 99 20.77 36.92 11.66
C ASP A 99 22.14 36.54 12.18
N SER A 100 23.21 36.96 11.49
CA SER A 100 24.58 36.70 11.85
C SER A 100 25.01 37.38 13.17
N ALA A 101 24.28 38.40 13.62
CA ALA A 101 24.47 39.07 14.91
C ALA A 101 23.68 38.41 16.05
N GLY A 102 22.79 37.44 15.75
CA GLY A 102 21.93 36.76 16.71
C GLY A 102 20.60 37.48 16.99
N ALA A 103 20.25 38.49 16.21
CA ALA A 103 18.97 39.18 16.32
C ALA A 103 17.86 38.36 15.64
N ILE A 104 16.66 38.38 16.23
CA ILE A 104 15.48 37.68 15.66
C ILE A 104 14.98 38.42 14.42
N VAL A 105 15.07 37.79 13.26
CA VAL A 105 14.60 38.31 11.97
C VAL A 105 13.13 37.93 11.75
N SER A 106 12.76 36.72 12.13
CA SER A 106 11.37 36.23 12.04
C SER A 106 11.08 35.17 13.10
N GLU A 107 9.79 35.05 13.43
CA GLU A 107 9.27 34.02 14.31
C GLU A 107 8.01 33.42 13.71
N ALA A 108 7.93 32.09 13.69
CA ALA A 108 6.72 31.32 13.47
C ALA A 108 6.42 30.53 14.75
N ALA A 109 5.21 30.65 15.30
CA ALA A 109 4.86 30.00 16.56
C ALA A 109 3.63 29.12 16.43
N SER A 110 3.69 27.94 17.06
CA SER A 110 2.52 27.12 17.39
C SER A 110 2.22 27.37 18.88
N GLU A 111 1.18 28.17 19.16
CA GLU A 111 0.88 28.57 20.54
C GLU A 111 -0.27 27.72 21.09
N ARG A 112 0.05 26.73 21.90
CA ARG A 112 -0.92 25.81 22.53
C ARG A 112 -1.01 25.97 24.05
N ARG A 113 -0.48 27.05 24.63
CA ARG A 113 -0.43 27.26 26.09
C ARG A 113 -1.20 28.49 26.57
N LEU A 114 -1.85 29.25 25.69
CA LEU A 114 -2.46 30.57 26.00
C LEU A 114 -3.42 30.58 27.18
N HIS A 115 -4.09 29.47 27.44
CA HIS A 115 -5.06 29.37 28.53
C HIS A 115 -4.56 28.60 29.75
N LEU A 116 -3.30 28.16 29.71
CA LEU A 116 -2.68 27.42 30.81
C LEU A 116 -2.37 28.38 31.96
N GLY A 117 -2.91 28.07 33.16
CA GLY A 117 -2.78 28.94 34.33
C GLY A 117 -3.74 30.12 34.36
N GLN A 118 -4.59 30.29 33.36
CA GLN A 118 -5.62 31.33 33.35
C GLN A 118 -7.00 30.69 33.56
N GLY A 119 -7.73 31.16 34.57
CA GLY A 119 -9.12 30.75 34.78
C GLY A 119 -9.99 31.28 33.63
N ALA A 120 -10.50 30.39 32.78
CA ALA A 120 -11.32 30.76 31.63
C ALA A 120 -12.77 30.92 32.03
N ALA A 121 -13.33 32.11 31.83
CA ALA A 121 -14.70 32.47 32.22
C ALA A 121 -15.81 31.82 31.37
N ASN A 122 -15.51 31.12 30.24
CA ASN A 122 -16.53 30.72 29.27
C ASN A 122 -16.34 29.30 28.67
N ARG A 123 -15.82 28.30 29.41
CA ARG A 123 -15.67 26.95 28.92
C ARG A 123 -16.38 25.92 29.78
N LEU A 124 -16.89 24.86 29.18
CA LEU A 124 -17.56 23.72 29.82
C LEU A 124 -16.70 23.00 30.89
N ARG A 125 -15.36 23.20 30.84
CA ARG A 125 -14.40 22.82 31.89
C ARG A 125 -13.51 24.03 32.19
N PRO A 126 -13.50 24.55 33.40
CA PRO A 126 -12.59 25.64 33.76
C PRO A 126 -11.15 25.13 33.68
N LEU A 127 -10.32 25.82 32.89
CA LEU A 127 -8.88 25.64 32.93
C LEU A 127 -8.42 26.19 34.27
N THR A 128 -7.87 25.33 35.13
CA THR A 128 -7.54 25.72 36.51
C THR A 128 -6.48 26.81 36.52
N ALA A 129 -6.70 27.84 37.31
CA ALA A 129 -5.74 28.93 37.52
C ALA A 129 -4.39 28.43 38.08
N ASP A 130 -4.37 27.24 38.70
CA ASP A 130 -3.16 26.57 39.19
C ASP A 130 -3.08 25.15 38.67
N PHE A 131 -2.50 25.00 37.48
CA PHE A 131 -2.26 23.69 36.90
C PHE A 131 -1.09 22.99 37.63
N SER A 132 -1.38 21.84 38.27
CA SER A 132 -0.39 21.07 38.99
C SER A 132 0.55 20.33 38.04
N VAL A 133 1.84 20.49 38.23
CA VAL A 133 2.90 19.75 37.49
C VAL A 133 3.48 18.57 38.28
N LYS A 134 2.82 18.17 39.37
CA LYS A 134 3.24 17.03 40.19
C LYS A 134 2.54 15.75 39.72
N PRO A 135 3.27 14.73 39.24
CA PRO A 135 2.66 13.46 38.83
C PRO A 135 2.15 12.67 40.03
N ALA A 136 1.08 11.91 39.84
CA ALA A 136 0.52 10.99 40.85
C ALA A 136 1.02 9.56 40.66
N ILE A 137 1.54 9.21 39.47
CA ILE A 137 2.15 7.92 39.18
C ILE A 137 3.66 8.05 38.93
N LEU A 138 4.38 6.97 39.12
CA LEU A 138 5.82 6.91 38.80
C LEU A 138 6.04 6.73 37.29
N THR A 139 7.24 7.09 36.84
CA THR A 139 7.68 6.96 35.45
C THR A 139 7.58 5.52 34.95
N GLU A 140 7.96 4.56 35.77
CA GLU A 140 7.92 3.13 35.48
C GLU A 140 6.49 2.65 35.21
N ALA A 141 5.52 3.10 35.99
CA ALA A 141 4.10 2.76 35.78
C ALA A 141 3.56 3.31 34.44
N ALA A 142 4.03 4.47 34.02
CA ALA A 142 3.69 5.01 32.71
C ALA A 142 4.34 4.21 31.56
N ILE A 143 5.58 3.77 31.74
CA ILE A 143 6.27 2.89 30.78
C ILE A 143 5.54 1.55 30.66
N ASP A 144 5.18 0.91 31.78
CA ASP A 144 4.46 -0.35 31.80
C ASP A 144 3.11 -0.25 31.09
N ALA A 145 2.37 0.84 31.32
CA ALA A 145 1.09 1.11 30.65
C ALA A 145 1.27 1.27 29.12
N ALA A 146 2.31 1.98 28.69
CA ALA A 146 2.60 2.18 27.27
C ALA A 146 3.04 0.89 26.57
N VAL A 147 3.88 0.08 27.24
CA VAL A 147 4.30 -1.24 26.73
C VAL A 147 3.08 -2.16 26.60
N ALA A 148 2.25 -2.27 27.64
CA ALA A 148 1.05 -3.08 27.61
C ALA A 148 0.07 -2.65 26.51
N ALA A 149 -0.11 -1.34 26.29
CA ALA A 149 -0.95 -0.80 25.22
C ALA A 149 -0.39 -1.08 23.82
N THR A 150 0.94 -1.19 23.69
CA THR A 150 1.62 -1.47 22.41
C THR A 150 1.57 -2.94 22.05
N VAL A 151 1.80 -3.82 23.02
CA VAL A 151 1.82 -5.28 22.82
C VAL A 151 0.40 -5.84 22.67
N GLY A 152 -0.59 -5.21 23.32
CA GLY A 152 -1.97 -5.69 23.32
C GLY A 152 -2.17 -6.96 24.17
N LYS A 153 -3.24 -7.70 23.89
CA LYS A 153 -3.48 -9.00 24.53
C LYS A 153 -2.52 -10.03 23.92
N ALA A 154 -1.77 -10.71 24.78
CA ALA A 154 -0.87 -11.77 24.34
C ALA A 154 -1.65 -12.87 23.60
N ASP A 155 -1.33 -13.08 22.33
CA ASP A 155 -1.73 -14.28 21.60
C ASP A 155 -0.80 -15.42 22.05
N PRO A 156 -1.32 -16.56 22.49
CA PRO A 156 -0.49 -17.69 22.95
C PRO A 156 0.52 -18.22 21.93
N GLY A 157 0.30 -17.92 20.62
CA GLY A 157 1.18 -18.29 19.52
C GLY A 157 2.13 -17.19 19.06
N ALA A 158 2.01 -15.97 19.58
CA ALA A 158 2.80 -14.85 19.11
C ALA A 158 4.27 -14.93 19.54
N ALA A 159 5.18 -14.50 18.66
CA ALA A 159 6.59 -14.36 18.98
C ALA A 159 6.80 -13.42 20.18
N ALA A 160 7.85 -13.69 20.97
CA ALA A 160 8.19 -12.84 22.11
C ALA A 160 8.52 -11.42 21.68
N VAL A 161 8.06 -10.44 22.45
CA VAL A 161 8.41 -9.04 22.27
C VAL A 161 9.78 -8.77 22.87
N THR A 162 10.66 -8.11 22.13
CA THR A 162 11.99 -7.71 22.60
C THR A 162 12.18 -6.20 22.44
N HIS A 163 12.90 -5.58 23.35
CA HIS A 163 13.26 -4.16 23.25
C HIS A 163 14.47 -3.98 22.33
N VAL A 164 14.32 -3.14 21.31
CA VAL A 164 15.43 -2.69 20.42
C VAL A 164 16.24 -1.59 21.15
N ALA A 165 15.54 -0.75 21.91
CA ALA A 165 16.15 0.24 22.79
C ALA A 165 15.35 0.34 24.09
N PRO A 166 15.99 0.72 25.22
CA PRO A 166 15.27 0.97 26.47
C PRO A 166 14.16 1.99 26.28
N PRO A 167 12.96 1.79 26.84
CA PRO A 167 11.90 2.78 26.78
C PRO A 167 12.30 4.05 27.54
N THR A 168 11.87 5.20 27.01
CA THR A 168 12.09 6.50 27.66
C THR A 168 10.76 7.17 27.93
N ALA A 169 10.66 7.96 29.00
CA ALA A 169 9.49 8.72 29.33
C ALA A 169 9.86 10.16 29.71
N GLU A 170 9.15 11.12 29.15
CA GLU A 170 9.29 12.54 29.40
C GLU A 170 8.00 13.08 30.04
N LEU A 171 8.11 13.65 31.24
CA LEU A 171 6.97 14.34 31.86
C LEU A 171 6.74 15.68 31.16
N LEU A 172 5.53 15.93 30.70
CA LEU A 172 5.15 17.12 29.94
C LEU A 172 3.69 17.51 30.19
N ILE A 173 3.29 18.64 29.65
CA ILE A 173 1.90 19.08 29.62
C ILE A 173 1.35 18.78 28.24
N TYR A 174 0.29 17.98 28.17
CA TYR A 174 -0.36 17.58 26.92
C TYR A 174 -1.65 18.40 26.72
N PRO A 175 -1.71 19.27 25.68
CA PRO A 175 -2.94 19.94 25.30
C PRO A 175 -3.83 18.95 24.55
N VAL A 176 -4.97 18.60 25.11
CA VAL A 176 -5.99 17.83 24.42
C VAL A 176 -6.72 18.76 23.47
N MET A 177 -6.70 18.42 22.18
CA MET A 177 -7.25 19.26 21.13
C MET A 177 -8.68 18.86 20.80
N ARG A 178 -9.49 19.83 20.34
CA ARG A 178 -10.77 19.59 19.69
C ARG A 178 -10.90 20.45 18.44
N VAL A 179 -11.73 20.02 17.53
CA VAL A 179 -12.02 20.76 16.30
C VAL A 179 -13.28 21.60 16.51
N GLU A 180 -13.22 22.88 16.17
CA GLU A 180 -14.36 23.79 16.13
C GLU A 180 -14.56 24.32 14.71
N ARG A 181 -15.82 24.60 14.35
CA ARG A 181 -16.11 25.31 13.10
C ARG A 181 -15.75 26.78 13.26
N THR A 182 -15.19 27.37 12.21
CA THR A 182 -15.01 28.82 12.14
C THR A 182 -16.38 29.53 12.09
N PRO A 183 -16.48 30.79 12.52
CA PRO A 183 -17.75 31.52 12.45
C PRO A 183 -18.37 31.55 11.05
N GLY A 184 -17.55 31.58 9.99
CA GLY A 184 -18.03 31.57 8.59
C GLY A 184 -18.56 30.22 8.11
N ALA A 185 -18.35 29.15 8.88
CA ALA A 185 -18.78 27.79 8.55
C ALA A 185 -19.87 27.26 9.51
N ALA A 186 -20.42 28.11 10.39
CA ALA A 186 -21.38 27.70 11.43
C ALA A 186 -22.61 26.99 10.84
N ASP A 187 -23.11 27.46 9.70
CA ASP A 187 -24.33 27.00 9.05
C ASP A 187 -24.07 26.01 7.90
N LYS A 188 -22.79 25.66 7.59
CA LYS A 188 -22.47 24.70 6.54
C LYS A 188 -22.86 23.29 6.94
N MET A 189 -23.37 22.51 5.99
CA MET A 189 -23.52 21.07 6.18
C MET A 189 -22.15 20.38 6.27
N GLU A 190 -22.07 19.23 6.92
CA GLU A 190 -20.81 18.48 7.10
C GLU A 190 -20.10 18.20 5.76
N ALA A 191 -20.87 17.85 4.73
CA ALA A 191 -20.34 17.58 3.37
C ALA A 191 -19.83 18.83 2.62
N GLU A 192 -20.11 20.03 3.13
CA GLU A 192 -19.69 21.31 2.55
C GLU A 192 -18.45 21.89 3.23
N LEU A 193 -17.99 21.25 4.32
CA LEU A 193 -16.81 21.71 5.05
C LEU A 193 -15.53 21.40 4.27
N ASN A 194 -14.60 22.34 4.34
CA ASN A 194 -13.22 22.13 3.91
C ASN A 194 -12.24 22.48 5.05
N ALA A 195 -10.96 22.27 4.86
CA ALA A 195 -9.95 22.43 5.90
C ALA A 195 -9.88 23.84 6.53
N VAL A 196 -10.29 24.90 5.81
CA VAL A 196 -10.31 26.27 6.35
C VAL A 196 -11.60 26.61 7.11
N ASP A 197 -12.59 25.74 7.05
CA ASP A 197 -13.85 25.91 7.77
C ASP A 197 -13.79 25.41 9.22
N VAL A 198 -12.68 24.77 9.58
CA VAL A 198 -12.45 24.22 10.92
C VAL A 198 -11.12 24.70 11.48
N VAL A 199 -11.04 24.76 12.81
CA VAL A 199 -9.84 25.13 13.55
C VAL A 199 -9.65 24.20 14.74
N GLU A 200 -8.41 23.77 14.96
CA GLU A 200 -8.03 23.06 16.17
C GLU A 200 -7.86 24.04 17.34
N VAL A 201 -8.53 23.78 18.44
CA VAL A 201 -8.41 24.55 19.68
C VAL A 201 -8.09 23.63 20.86
N VAL A 202 -7.40 24.16 21.86
CA VAL A 202 -7.14 23.41 23.09
C VAL A 202 -8.45 23.29 23.89
N ASP A 203 -8.89 22.06 24.12
CA ASP A 203 -10.05 21.77 24.98
C ASP A 203 -9.66 21.86 26.46
N HIS A 204 -8.63 21.12 26.85
CA HIS A 204 -8.06 21.12 28.19
C HIS A 204 -6.59 20.65 28.19
N TYR A 205 -5.94 20.73 29.36
CA TYR A 205 -4.57 20.25 29.54
C TYR A 205 -4.53 19.06 30.48
N GLU A 206 -3.66 18.10 30.16
CA GLU A 206 -3.33 16.98 31.03
C GLU A 206 -1.83 16.97 31.34
N LEU A 207 -1.48 16.66 32.59
CA LEU A 207 -0.13 16.29 32.94
C LEU A 207 0.09 14.85 32.47
N ALA A 208 1.07 14.62 31.64
CA ALA A 208 1.27 13.32 31.00
C ALA A 208 2.74 12.96 30.85
N TYR A 209 3.01 11.67 30.70
CA TYR A 209 4.28 11.16 30.23
C TYR A 209 4.20 10.86 28.73
N LEU A 210 5.11 11.39 27.95
CA LEU A 210 5.36 10.92 26.59
C LEU A 210 6.35 9.76 26.67
N VAL A 211 5.84 8.56 26.51
CA VAL A 211 6.62 7.32 26.56
C VAL A 211 6.98 6.90 25.15
N ARG A 212 8.26 6.69 24.89
CA ARG A 212 8.77 6.20 23.60
C ARG A 212 9.19 4.75 23.76
N THR A 213 8.48 3.84 23.11
CA THR A 213 8.81 2.42 23.05
C THR A 213 9.41 2.07 21.69
N ARG A 214 10.52 1.33 21.71
CA ARG A 214 11.20 0.83 20.51
C ARG A 214 11.39 -0.67 20.70
N MET A 215 10.41 -1.44 20.25
CA MET A 215 10.32 -2.89 20.42
C MET A 215 10.22 -3.56 19.06
N GLN A 216 10.34 -4.90 19.08
CA GLN A 216 10.06 -5.74 17.91
C GLN A 216 9.37 -7.02 18.36
N GLN A 217 8.52 -7.58 17.49
CA GLN A 217 7.86 -8.85 17.69
C GLN A 217 7.85 -9.64 16.38
N GLY A 218 8.45 -10.83 16.36
CA GLY A 218 8.55 -11.62 15.14
C GLY A 218 9.25 -10.90 13.98
N GLY A 219 10.24 -10.04 14.26
CA GLY A 219 10.92 -9.21 13.24
C GLY A 219 10.22 -7.89 12.89
N LYS A 220 8.94 -7.71 13.26
CA LYS A 220 8.18 -6.49 13.01
C LYS A 220 8.54 -5.41 14.02
N PRO A 221 8.92 -4.19 13.60
CA PRO A 221 9.16 -3.08 14.51
C PRO A 221 7.82 -2.61 15.13
N LEU A 222 7.85 -2.43 16.45
CA LEU A 222 6.77 -1.87 17.25
C LEU A 222 7.29 -0.57 17.89
N TYR A 223 7.51 0.46 17.06
CA TYR A 223 7.97 1.77 17.50
C TYR A 223 6.76 2.67 17.72
N VAL A 224 6.46 2.94 18.98
CA VAL A 224 5.26 3.70 19.34
C VAL A 224 5.64 4.79 20.33
N ASP A 225 5.12 5.98 20.09
CA ASP A 225 5.10 7.06 21.07
C ASP A 225 3.68 7.08 21.68
N THR A 226 3.61 7.02 23.00
CA THR A 226 2.37 6.91 23.78
C THR A 226 2.30 8.03 24.78
N VAL A 227 1.19 8.76 24.83
CA VAL A 227 0.91 9.75 25.86
C VAL A 227 0.09 9.09 26.97
N VAL A 228 0.69 9.03 28.15
CA VAL A 228 0.11 8.38 29.32
C VAL A 228 -0.20 9.42 30.38
N SER A 229 -1.43 9.46 30.88
CA SER A 229 -1.82 10.35 31.96
C SER A 229 -0.94 10.15 33.19
N ALA A 230 -0.30 11.21 33.66
CA ALA A 230 0.53 11.19 34.87
C ALA A 230 -0.29 11.12 36.15
N ARG A 231 -1.62 11.04 36.06
CA ARG A 231 -2.56 10.94 37.19
C ARG A 231 -2.97 9.50 37.46
N ASP A 232 -3.31 8.73 36.43
CA ASP A 232 -4.01 7.44 36.54
C ASP A 232 -3.53 6.36 35.56
N ALA A 233 -2.42 6.59 34.85
CA ALA A 233 -1.86 5.72 33.83
C ALA A 233 -2.76 5.42 32.62
N ARG A 234 -3.85 6.16 32.43
CA ARG A 234 -4.70 6.03 31.24
C ARG A 234 -3.96 6.49 30.00
N ILE A 235 -4.13 5.76 28.90
CA ILE A 235 -3.63 6.18 27.60
C ILE A 235 -4.49 7.35 27.10
N ILE A 236 -3.85 8.50 26.84
CA ILE A 236 -4.48 9.69 26.28
C ILE A 236 -4.42 9.65 24.77
N ASP A 237 -3.23 9.34 24.23
CA ASP A 237 -2.99 9.29 22.79
C ASP A 237 -1.82 8.34 22.47
N ARG A 238 -1.75 7.86 21.24
CA ARG A 238 -0.63 7.05 20.76
C ARG A 238 -0.54 7.07 19.25
N TRP A 239 0.67 7.00 18.71
CA TRP A 239 0.91 6.90 17.27
C TRP A 239 2.14 6.05 16.98
N SER A 240 2.13 5.42 15.79
CA SER A 240 3.29 4.67 15.30
C SER A 240 4.41 5.62 14.89
N MET A 241 5.63 5.27 15.28
CA MET A 241 6.86 5.92 14.84
C MET A 241 7.62 5.07 13.80
N VAL A 242 7.02 4.00 13.32
CA VAL A 242 7.52 3.26 12.16
C VAL A 242 7.27 4.14 10.95
N GLN A 243 8.32 4.72 10.43
CA GLN A 243 8.25 5.47 9.17
C GLN A 243 8.37 4.45 8.05
N THR A 244 7.28 4.19 7.37
CA THR A 244 7.29 3.48 6.10
C THR A 244 7.93 4.39 5.08
N VAL A 245 9.03 3.95 4.53
CA VAL A 245 9.75 4.72 3.52
C VAL A 245 9.44 4.10 2.18
N ILE A 246 8.79 4.88 1.31
CA ILE A 246 8.61 4.47 -0.08
C ILE A 246 9.96 4.57 -0.78
N GLY A 247 10.48 3.42 -1.20
CA GLY A 247 11.66 3.29 -2.03
C GLY A 247 11.32 3.42 -3.52
N ILE A 248 12.34 3.62 -4.32
CA ILE A 248 12.23 3.58 -5.78
C ILE A 248 12.80 2.25 -6.25
N GLY A 249 11.96 1.45 -6.91
CA GLY A 249 12.34 0.19 -7.53
C GLY A 249 12.35 0.32 -9.04
N LYS A 250 13.35 -0.26 -9.71
CA LYS A 250 13.35 -0.43 -11.16
C LYS A 250 12.85 -1.84 -11.47
N SER A 251 11.59 -1.92 -11.90
CA SER A 251 10.96 -3.16 -12.32
C SER A 251 11.39 -3.52 -13.74
N GLN A 252 11.51 -4.81 -14.02
CA GLN A 252 11.77 -5.32 -15.37
C GLN A 252 10.60 -5.03 -16.32
N TYR A 253 9.37 -5.04 -15.80
CA TYR A 253 8.14 -4.99 -16.59
C TYR A 253 7.41 -3.66 -16.49
N ASN A 254 7.59 -2.91 -15.39
CA ASN A 254 6.77 -1.73 -15.07
C ASN A 254 7.58 -0.42 -14.95
N GLY A 255 8.88 -0.42 -15.35
CA GLY A 255 9.74 0.75 -15.24
C GLY A 255 10.05 1.12 -13.79
N GLU A 256 10.12 2.42 -13.48
CA GLU A 256 10.31 2.88 -12.11
C GLU A 256 8.99 2.82 -11.32
N VAL A 257 8.98 2.09 -10.21
CA VAL A 257 7.82 1.84 -9.38
C VAL A 257 8.11 2.17 -7.91
N PRO A 258 7.12 2.61 -7.13
CA PRO A 258 7.27 2.71 -5.69
C PRO A 258 7.30 1.31 -5.07
N VAL A 259 8.19 1.09 -4.11
CA VAL A 259 8.25 -0.13 -3.31
C VAL A 259 8.21 0.23 -1.82
N SER A 260 7.36 -0.46 -1.07
CA SER A 260 7.25 -0.26 0.37
C SER A 260 8.42 -0.91 1.08
N THR A 261 9.07 -0.16 1.96
CA THR A 261 10.26 -0.62 2.69
C THR A 261 10.23 -0.12 4.12
N THR A 262 11.04 -0.71 4.98
CA THR A 262 11.24 -0.28 6.36
C THR A 262 12.70 0.04 6.60
N LEU A 263 12.99 1.17 7.24
CA LEU A 263 14.34 1.52 7.68
C LEU A 263 14.56 1.03 9.12
N SER A 264 15.56 0.17 9.32
CA SER A 264 15.97 -0.31 10.64
C SER A 264 17.47 -0.52 10.66
N ASP A 265 18.13 -0.08 11.73
CA ASP A 265 19.58 -0.22 11.94
C ASP A 265 20.44 0.35 10.79
N GLY A 266 19.96 1.43 10.16
CA GLY A 266 20.65 2.07 9.04
C GLY A 266 20.52 1.34 7.71
N LEU A 267 19.73 0.26 7.63
CA LEU A 267 19.46 -0.49 6.41
C LEU A 267 17.97 -0.44 6.05
N TYR A 268 17.70 -0.25 4.77
CA TYR A 268 16.37 -0.44 4.20
C TYR A 268 16.11 -1.93 4.00
N ARG A 269 14.88 -2.36 4.29
CA ARG A 269 14.44 -3.75 4.18
C ARG A 269 13.21 -3.81 3.27
N MET A 270 13.10 -4.81 2.41
CA MET A 270 11.87 -5.09 1.68
C MET A 270 10.83 -5.75 2.59
N LEU A 271 10.34 -4.96 3.52
CA LEU A 271 9.32 -5.27 4.50
C LEU A 271 8.27 -4.17 4.48
N ASP A 272 7.03 -4.53 4.18
CA ASP A 272 5.89 -3.62 4.10
C ASP A 272 4.99 -3.76 5.33
N PRO A 273 5.13 -2.89 6.34
CA PRO A 273 4.33 -2.96 7.57
C PRO A 273 2.92 -2.38 7.42
N GLU A 274 2.60 -1.73 6.31
CA GLU A 274 1.26 -1.20 6.03
C GLU A 274 0.32 -2.31 5.53
N ARG A 275 0.90 -3.35 4.92
CA ARG A 275 0.18 -4.50 4.39
C ARG A 275 0.54 -5.75 5.17
N GLY A 276 -0.48 -6.42 5.69
CA GLY A 276 -0.30 -7.62 6.51
C GLY A 276 0.22 -7.38 7.92
N SER A 277 -0.04 -8.35 8.78
CA SER A 277 0.45 -8.38 10.16
C SER A 277 0.68 -9.84 10.59
N GLY A 278 1.59 -10.06 11.54
CA GLY A 278 1.97 -11.44 11.94
C GLY A 278 2.77 -12.15 10.85
N GLY A 279 2.51 -13.43 10.63
CA GLY A 279 3.26 -14.24 9.66
C GLY A 279 4.73 -14.40 10.01
N ALA A 280 5.52 -14.94 9.09
CA ALA A 280 6.93 -15.29 9.32
C ALA A 280 7.84 -14.08 9.60
N TYR A 281 7.54 -12.92 8.99
CA TYR A 281 8.34 -11.70 9.07
C TYR A 281 7.64 -10.54 9.77
N GLY A 282 6.44 -10.75 10.30
CA GLY A 282 5.65 -9.75 11.02
C GLY A 282 4.90 -8.75 10.13
N ALA A 283 5.20 -8.72 8.84
CA ALA A 283 4.59 -7.90 7.79
C ALA A 283 4.82 -8.56 6.42
N MET A 284 4.25 -8.02 5.34
CA MET A 284 4.55 -8.49 3.99
C MET A 284 6.04 -8.32 3.67
N ALA A 285 6.69 -9.35 3.14
CA ALA A 285 8.12 -9.34 2.93
C ALA A 285 8.53 -9.93 1.57
N ILE A 286 9.64 -9.45 1.03
CA ILE A 286 10.31 -10.09 -0.09
C ILE A 286 11.66 -10.63 0.38
N THR A 287 11.90 -11.91 0.07
CA THR A 287 13.10 -12.63 0.48
C THR A 287 13.87 -13.17 -0.72
N ASN A 288 15.13 -13.45 -0.50
CA ASN A 288 16.05 -13.97 -1.48
C ASN A 288 16.36 -15.44 -1.18
N ALA A 289 15.83 -16.36 -1.96
CA ALA A 289 16.14 -17.78 -1.84
C ALA A 289 17.60 -18.11 -2.27
N ASN A 290 18.27 -17.17 -2.93
CA ASN A 290 19.67 -17.29 -3.37
C ASN A 290 19.94 -18.57 -4.16
N ASN A 291 19.08 -18.86 -5.13
CA ASN A 291 19.04 -20.08 -5.95
C ASN A 291 18.82 -21.38 -5.15
N GLY A 292 18.34 -21.27 -3.91
CA GLY A 292 17.88 -22.38 -3.09
C GLY A 292 16.36 -22.59 -3.18
N SER A 293 15.84 -23.60 -2.45
CA SER A 293 14.41 -23.95 -2.44
C SER A 293 13.65 -23.40 -1.21
N GLY A 294 14.32 -22.71 -0.30
CA GLY A 294 13.72 -22.16 0.93
C GLY A 294 13.38 -20.68 0.84
N ALA A 295 12.82 -20.15 1.92
CA ALA A 295 12.46 -18.73 2.04
C ALA A 295 13.65 -17.77 1.88
N GLY A 296 14.86 -18.21 2.28
CA GLY A 296 16.05 -17.38 2.22
C GLY A 296 16.05 -16.21 3.21
N GLN A 297 16.74 -15.13 2.88
CA GLN A 297 16.91 -13.96 3.73
C GLN A 297 16.13 -12.77 3.16
N MET A 298 15.57 -11.93 4.05
CA MET A 298 14.92 -10.69 3.62
C MET A 298 15.92 -9.78 2.88
N TYR A 299 15.47 -9.15 1.80
CA TYR A 299 16.31 -8.17 1.10
C TYR A 299 16.61 -6.97 1.97
N THR A 300 17.88 -6.56 1.99
CA THR A 300 18.36 -5.35 2.66
C THR A 300 19.25 -4.54 1.74
N ASN A 301 19.23 -3.21 1.88
CA ASN A 301 20.10 -2.31 1.13
C ASN A 301 20.46 -1.06 1.99
N ALA A 302 21.63 -0.49 1.73
CA ALA A 302 22.05 0.74 2.39
C ALA A 302 21.33 1.99 1.84
N THR A 303 20.82 1.92 0.62
CA THR A 303 20.02 2.97 -0.02
C THR A 303 18.60 2.48 -0.24
N ASN A 304 17.63 3.39 -0.39
CA ASN A 304 16.23 3.01 -0.72
C ASN A 304 15.96 3.06 -2.23
N ALA A 305 16.97 2.68 -3.02
CA ALA A 305 16.87 2.49 -4.46
C ALA A 305 17.20 1.02 -4.78
N TRP A 306 16.35 0.37 -5.55
CA TRP A 306 16.33 -1.07 -5.72
C TRP A 306 16.23 -1.47 -7.19
N GLY A 307 17.02 -2.45 -7.60
CA GLY A 307 16.96 -3.03 -8.93
C GLY A 307 17.61 -2.18 -10.02
N ASP A 308 17.91 -2.80 -11.16
CA ASP A 308 18.38 -2.13 -12.38
C ASP A 308 17.35 -2.17 -13.54
N GLY A 309 16.23 -2.85 -13.34
CA GLY A 309 15.15 -3.00 -14.33
C GLY A 309 15.44 -4.00 -15.43
N LYS A 310 16.42 -4.89 -15.25
CA LYS A 310 16.82 -5.87 -16.25
C LYS A 310 16.61 -7.28 -15.75
N GLN A 311 16.48 -8.20 -16.72
CA GLN A 311 16.48 -9.64 -16.45
C GLN A 311 17.72 -10.04 -15.63
N TYR A 312 17.49 -10.91 -14.63
CA TYR A 312 18.57 -11.47 -13.84
C TYR A 312 19.59 -12.21 -14.71
N VAL A 313 20.85 -11.88 -14.52
CA VAL A 313 21.95 -12.57 -15.20
C VAL A 313 22.26 -13.85 -14.44
N ARG A 314 21.95 -14.99 -15.06
CA ARG A 314 22.14 -16.31 -14.47
C ARG A 314 23.57 -16.50 -13.93
N GLY A 315 23.66 -16.93 -12.67
CA GLY A 315 24.95 -17.10 -11.97
C GLY A 315 25.55 -15.80 -11.45
N GLY A 316 24.88 -14.68 -11.65
CA GLY A 316 25.23 -13.39 -11.03
C GLY A 316 24.87 -13.34 -9.54
N SER A 317 25.17 -12.21 -8.90
CA SER A 317 24.76 -11.97 -7.52
C SER A 317 23.26 -11.74 -7.45
N THR A 318 22.58 -12.42 -6.55
CA THR A 318 21.15 -12.23 -6.27
C THR A 318 20.86 -11.00 -5.42
N THR A 319 21.89 -10.35 -4.85
CA THR A 319 21.76 -9.20 -3.94
C THR A 319 22.24 -7.87 -4.50
N ASN A 320 22.93 -7.88 -5.66
CA ASN A 320 23.30 -6.64 -6.35
C ASN A 320 22.06 -6.01 -7.03
N GLU A 321 22.23 -4.84 -7.66
CA GLU A 321 21.14 -4.13 -8.33
C GLU A 321 20.39 -5.03 -9.35
N ASN A 322 21.12 -5.86 -10.12
CA ASN A 322 20.49 -6.78 -11.08
C ASN A 322 19.64 -7.85 -10.38
N GLY A 323 20.16 -8.50 -9.34
CA GLY A 323 19.38 -9.48 -8.56
C GLY A 323 18.20 -8.84 -7.82
N GLN A 324 18.33 -7.59 -7.34
CA GLN A 324 17.24 -6.90 -6.68
C GLN A 324 16.02 -6.61 -7.58
N THR A 325 16.19 -6.63 -8.90
CA THR A 325 15.08 -6.42 -9.86
C THR A 325 13.95 -7.43 -9.67
N ALA A 326 14.27 -8.71 -9.44
CA ALA A 326 13.27 -9.74 -9.15
C ALA A 326 12.46 -9.41 -7.87
N ALA A 327 13.14 -8.89 -6.85
CA ALA A 327 12.48 -8.47 -5.61
C ALA A 327 11.58 -7.23 -5.81
N VAL A 328 11.97 -6.29 -6.67
CA VAL A 328 11.14 -5.14 -7.06
C VAL A 328 9.85 -5.60 -7.74
N ASN A 329 9.96 -6.52 -8.72
CA ASN A 329 8.79 -7.07 -9.41
C ASN A 329 7.83 -7.72 -8.41
N ALA A 330 8.35 -8.56 -7.51
CA ALA A 330 7.55 -9.27 -6.51
C ALA A 330 6.88 -8.30 -5.52
N MET A 331 7.59 -7.30 -5.01
CA MET A 331 7.01 -6.32 -4.09
C MET A 331 5.92 -5.49 -4.77
N TRP A 332 6.15 -5.04 -6.00
CA TRP A 332 5.18 -4.30 -6.78
C TRP A 332 3.90 -5.11 -7.04
N GLY A 333 4.04 -6.36 -7.46
CA GLY A 333 2.92 -7.27 -7.66
C GLY A 333 2.14 -7.53 -6.37
N LEU A 334 2.84 -7.81 -5.26
CA LEU A 334 2.23 -8.03 -3.95
C LEU A 334 1.42 -6.81 -3.46
N MET A 335 2.02 -5.62 -3.54
CA MET A 335 1.36 -4.37 -3.11
C MET A 335 0.08 -4.11 -3.89
N ASN A 336 0.12 -4.21 -5.22
CA ASN A 336 -1.05 -3.93 -6.05
C ASN A 336 -2.15 -4.99 -5.91
N THR A 337 -1.79 -6.26 -5.80
CA THR A 337 -2.78 -7.34 -5.55
C THR A 337 -3.46 -7.15 -4.19
N TYR A 338 -2.68 -6.88 -3.15
CA TYR A 338 -3.24 -6.59 -1.82
C TYR A 338 -4.16 -5.36 -1.85
N ASP A 339 -3.72 -4.27 -2.49
CA ASP A 339 -4.49 -3.03 -2.56
C ASP A 339 -5.78 -3.19 -3.39
N ALA A 340 -5.74 -3.96 -4.49
CA ALA A 340 -6.93 -4.31 -5.26
C ALA A 340 -7.96 -5.05 -4.40
N LEU A 341 -7.55 -6.10 -3.69
CA LEU A 341 -8.44 -6.87 -2.82
C LEU A 341 -9.01 -6.01 -1.69
N LYS A 342 -8.16 -5.20 -1.03
CA LYS A 342 -8.56 -4.36 0.09
C LYS A 342 -9.49 -3.23 -0.33
N ASN A 343 -9.10 -2.45 -1.34
CA ASN A 343 -9.82 -1.25 -1.72
C ASN A 343 -11.14 -1.57 -2.42
N VAL A 344 -11.16 -2.62 -3.26
CA VAL A 344 -12.34 -3.00 -4.04
C VAL A 344 -13.31 -3.85 -3.25
N LEU A 345 -12.81 -4.78 -2.43
CA LEU A 345 -13.61 -5.81 -1.76
C LEU A 345 -13.62 -5.69 -0.23
N GLY A 346 -12.76 -4.84 0.36
CA GLY A 346 -12.52 -4.81 1.81
C GLY A 346 -11.77 -6.05 2.32
N TRP A 347 -11.21 -6.86 1.42
CA TRP A 347 -10.52 -8.11 1.74
C TRP A 347 -9.03 -7.88 1.98
N GLN A 348 -8.52 -8.27 3.12
CA GLN A 348 -7.13 -8.00 3.50
C GLN A 348 -6.28 -9.28 3.49
N SER A 349 -5.19 -9.27 2.73
CA SER A 349 -4.27 -10.39 2.56
C SER A 349 -4.91 -11.62 1.89
N LEU A 350 -4.30 -12.81 2.06
CA LEU A 350 -4.79 -14.06 1.46
C LEU A 350 -6.03 -14.59 2.17
N ASP A 351 -6.13 -14.41 3.46
CA ASP A 351 -7.14 -15.00 4.34
C ASP A 351 -8.29 -14.07 4.75
N GLY A 352 -8.27 -12.80 4.29
CA GLY A 352 -9.24 -11.78 4.71
C GLY A 352 -9.02 -11.23 6.13
N HIS A 353 -8.06 -11.78 6.87
CA HIS A 353 -7.72 -11.40 8.26
C HIS A 353 -6.43 -10.58 8.37
N ASN A 354 -5.90 -10.12 7.24
CA ASN A 354 -4.67 -9.36 7.17
C ASN A 354 -3.42 -10.10 7.64
N THR A 355 -3.41 -11.44 7.62
CA THR A 355 -2.20 -12.22 7.94
C THR A 355 -1.14 -11.96 6.88
N ALA A 356 0.06 -11.58 7.33
CA ALA A 356 1.16 -11.28 6.41
C ALA A 356 1.71 -12.55 5.74
N THR A 357 2.01 -12.43 4.46
CA THR A 357 2.72 -13.44 3.67
C THR A 357 4.06 -12.90 3.18
N TYR A 358 4.83 -13.73 2.48
CA TYR A 358 6.07 -13.33 1.84
C TYR A 358 6.22 -13.96 0.48
N ILE A 359 7.07 -13.35 -0.34
CA ILE A 359 7.48 -13.89 -1.64
C ILE A 359 8.98 -14.11 -1.62
N ALA A 360 9.42 -15.36 -1.86
CA ALA A 360 10.81 -15.69 -2.07
C ALA A 360 11.13 -15.64 -3.57
N VAL A 361 12.10 -14.80 -3.96
CA VAL A 361 12.59 -14.74 -5.35
C VAL A 361 13.93 -15.45 -5.50
N HIS A 362 14.40 -15.65 -6.72
CA HIS A 362 15.59 -16.46 -7.03
C HIS A 362 15.48 -17.88 -6.49
N VAL A 363 14.30 -18.49 -6.67
CA VAL A 363 14.06 -19.86 -6.22
C VAL A 363 14.66 -20.84 -7.23
N ASN A 364 15.47 -21.77 -6.72
CA ASN A 364 16.24 -22.70 -7.51
C ASN A 364 17.12 -22.01 -8.58
N ASN A 365 17.81 -22.76 -9.41
CA ASN A 365 18.62 -22.19 -10.48
C ASN A 365 17.91 -22.35 -11.82
N ALA A 366 17.70 -21.25 -12.54
CA ALA A 366 17.06 -21.26 -13.86
C ALA A 366 15.70 -21.99 -13.84
N TYR A 367 14.87 -21.64 -12.88
CA TYR A 367 13.61 -22.33 -12.63
C TYR A 367 12.46 -21.68 -13.39
N ASP A 368 11.88 -22.42 -14.32
CA ASP A 368 10.78 -21.99 -15.19
C ASP A 368 9.41 -22.20 -14.51
N ASN A 369 9.29 -21.81 -13.24
CA ASN A 369 8.02 -21.87 -12.51
C ASN A 369 7.94 -20.84 -11.39
N ALA A 370 6.71 -20.47 -11.04
CA ALA A 370 6.31 -19.83 -9.81
C ALA A 370 5.29 -20.73 -9.11
N TYR A 371 5.16 -20.66 -7.79
CA TYR A 371 4.14 -21.42 -7.08
C TYR A 371 3.82 -20.84 -5.71
N TYR A 372 2.55 -21.00 -5.32
CA TYR A 372 2.09 -20.81 -3.95
C TYR A 372 2.32 -22.09 -3.14
N SER A 373 2.67 -21.97 -1.87
CA SER A 373 2.78 -23.07 -0.91
C SER A 373 1.83 -22.90 0.25
N ASP A 374 0.93 -23.84 0.44
CA ASP A 374 0.00 -23.89 1.58
C ASP A 374 0.70 -24.16 2.92
N THR A 375 1.89 -24.79 2.88
CA THR A 375 2.69 -25.09 4.09
C THR A 375 3.13 -23.83 4.84
N CYS A 376 3.42 -22.74 4.10
CA CYS A 376 3.84 -21.46 4.68
C CYS A 376 2.89 -20.32 4.39
N ALA A 377 1.84 -20.56 3.60
CA ALA A 377 0.99 -19.52 3.02
C ALA A 377 1.82 -18.43 2.32
N CYS A 378 2.75 -18.82 1.45
CA CYS A 378 3.73 -17.95 0.83
C CYS A 378 4.00 -18.34 -0.62
N MET A 379 4.71 -17.49 -1.36
CA MET A 379 4.98 -17.69 -2.80
C MET A 379 6.47 -17.82 -3.09
N PHE A 380 6.79 -18.53 -4.15
CA PHE A 380 8.15 -18.82 -4.61
C PHE A 380 8.27 -18.55 -6.11
N ILE A 381 9.20 -17.68 -6.50
CA ILE A 381 9.34 -17.15 -7.85
C ILE A 381 10.71 -17.51 -8.43
N GLY A 382 10.70 -18.19 -9.57
CA GLY A 382 11.90 -18.54 -10.34
C GLY A 382 12.35 -17.41 -11.27
N ASP A 383 13.62 -17.48 -11.69
CA ASP A 383 14.21 -16.51 -12.62
C ASP A 383 14.04 -16.87 -14.09
N GLY A 384 13.53 -18.07 -14.37
CA GLY A 384 13.36 -18.61 -15.70
C GLY A 384 14.64 -19.14 -16.34
N ALA A 385 14.46 -20.06 -17.25
CA ALA A 385 15.47 -20.58 -18.19
C ALA A 385 15.01 -20.33 -19.62
N SER A 386 13.79 -20.76 -19.93
CA SER A 386 13.07 -20.51 -21.18
C SER A 386 12.22 -19.23 -21.07
N PHE A 387 11.74 -18.96 -19.88
CA PHE A 387 11.03 -17.71 -19.53
C PHE A 387 12.02 -16.65 -19.03
N THR A 388 11.56 -15.41 -18.93
CA THR A 388 12.20 -14.39 -18.12
C THR A 388 11.82 -14.57 -16.64
N SER A 389 12.22 -13.66 -15.75
CA SER A 389 11.84 -13.74 -14.33
C SER A 389 10.31 -13.81 -14.18
N LEU A 390 9.81 -14.81 -13.45
CA LEU A 390 8.38 -15.08 -13.32
C LEU A 390 7.66 -14.13 -12.32
N GLY A 391 8.18 -12.95 -12.14
CA GLY A 391 7.65 -11.93 -11.22
C GLY A 391 6.80 -10.85 -11.89
N SER A 392 6.20 -11.08 -13.06
CA SER A 392 5.22 -10.15 -13.63
C SER A 392 4.00 -10.00 -12.71
N ILE A 393 3.25 -8.93 -12.88
CA ILE A 393 2.16 -8.62 -11.95
C ILE A 393 1.03 -9.64 -11.99
N ASP A 394 0.69 -10.12 -13.16
CA ASP A 394 -0.31 -11.16 -13.39
C ASP A 394 0.10 -12.49 -12.74
N VAL A 395 1.38 -12.88 -12.83
CA VAL A 395 1.90 -14.09 -12.17
C VAL A 395 1.87 -13.92 -10.64
N ILE A 396 2.31 -12.79 -10.10
CA ILE A 396 2.22 -12.54 -8.64
C ILE A 396 0.76 -12.55 -8.17
N GLY A 397 -0.15 -11.92 -8.93
CA GLY A 397 -1.59 -11.94 -8.64
C GLY A 397 -2.18 -13.35 -8.73
N HIS A 398 -1.71 -14.18 -9.66
CA HIS A 398 -2.07 -15.59 -9.80
C HIS A 398 -1.66 -16.39 -8.55
N GLU A 399 -0.41 -16.29 -8.11
CA GLU A 399 0.06 -17.02 -6.93
C GLU A 399 -0.66 -16.60 -5.66
N MET A 400 -0.95 -15.31 -5.51
CA MET A 400 -1.78 -14.81 -4.41
C MET A 400 -3.24 -15.32 -4.51
N GLY A 401 -3.77 -15.52 -5.71
CA GLY A 401 -5.07 -16.13 -5.98
C GLY A 401 -5.19 -17.56 -5.44
N HIS A 402 -4.13 -18.38 -5.58
CA HIS A 402 -4.05 -19.69 -4.93
C HIS A 402 -4.15 -19.57 -3.41
N GLY A 403 -3.47 -18.57 -2.83
CA GLY A 403 -3.54 -18.31 -1.40
C GLY A 403 -4.95 -17.96 -0.92
N VAL A 404 -5.67 -17.12 -1.65
CA VAL A 404 -7.07 -16.79 -1.35
C VAL A 404 -7.96 -18.04 -1.45
N THR A 405 -7.79 -18.84 -2.50
CA THR A 405 -8.53 -20.09 -2.70
C THR A 405 -8.23 -21.11 -1.60
N ALA A 406 -6.97 -21.27 -1.21
CA ALA A 406 -6.56 -22.17 -0.12
C ALA A 406 -7.18 -21.76 1.23
N ALA A 407 -7.22 -20.47 1.51
CA ALA A 407 -7.78 -19.92 2.75
C ALA A 407 -9.33 -19.94 2.79
N THR A 408 -10.00 -20.16 1.67
CA THR A 408 -11.47 -20.03 1.57
C THR A 408 -12.14 -21.30 1.04
N SER A 409 -12.35 -21.43 -0.26
CA SER A 409 -13.03 -22.59 -0.86
C SER A 409 -12.24 -23.88 -0.75
N GLY A 410 -10.91 -23.81 -0.69
CA GLY A 410 -10.04 -24.97 -0.61
C GLY A 410 -10.21 -25.93 -1.78
N LEU A 411 -10.48 -25.42 -3.00
CA LEU A 411 -10.70 -26.22 -4.20
C LEU A 411 -9.57 -27.24 -4.39
N VAL A 412 -9.91 -28.53 -4.38
CA VAL A 412 -8.95 -29.63 -4.57
C VAL A 412 -8.26 -29.50 -5.92
N TYR A 413 -6.95 -29.55 -5.93
CA TYR A 413 -6.10 -29.30 -7.10
C TYR A 413 -6.08 -30.50 -8.04
N SER A 414 -7.27 -30.94 -8.48
CA SER A 414 -7.46 -32.08 -9.41
C SER A 414 -8.79 -31.99 -10.13
N GLY A 415 -8.83 -32.44 -11.39
CA GLY A 415 -10.05 -32.48 -12.21
C GLY A 415 -10.70 -31.11 -12.38
N GLU A 416 -12.04 -31.03 -12.32
CA GLU A 416 -12.76 -29.77 -12.53
C GLU A 416 -12.53 -28.76 -11.40
N SER A 417 -12.43 -29.19 -10.15
CA SER A 417 -12.12 -28.31 -9.03
C SER A 417 -10.71 -27.72 -9.14
N GLY A 418 -9.76 -28.50 -9.64
CA GLY A 418 -8.40 -28.01 -9.90
C GLY A 418 -8.37 -26.98 -11.03
N GLY A 419 -9.13 -27.19 -12.11
CA GLY A 419 -9.28 -26.20 -13.17
C GLY A 419 -9.95 -24.89 -12.69
N LEU A 420 -10.91 -24.97 -11.77
CA LEU A 420 -11.51 -23.79 -11.14
C LEU A 420 -10.54 -23.09 -10.18
N ASN A 421 -9.65 -23.83 -9.51
CA ASN A 421 -8.58 -23.28 -8.66
C ASN A 421 -7.59 -22.46 -9.52
N GLU A 422 -7.11 -23.04 -10.61
CA GLU A 422 -6.25 -22.34 -11.57
C GLU A 422 -6.92 -21.10 -12.17
N SER A 423 -8.17 -21.26 -12.62
CA SER A 423 -8.90 -20.13 -13.19
C SER A 423 -9.16 -19.01 -12.17
N SER A 424 -9.36 -19.35 -10.89
CA SER A 424 -9.47 -18.34 -9.83
C SER A 424 -8.19 -17.53 -9.69
N SER A 425 -7.06 -18.18 -9.85
CA SER A 425 -5.73 -17.57 -9.82
C SER A 425 -5.47 -16.72 -11.07
N ASP A 426 -5.82 -17.21 -12.25
CA ASP A 426 -5.72 -16.45 -13.50
C ASP A 426 -6.60 -15.17 -13.46
N ILE A 427 -7.82 -15.30 -12.96
CA ILE A 427 -8.69 -14.13 -12.72
C ILE A 427 -8.01 -13.15 -11.76
N GLY A 428 -7.41 -13.64 -10.67
CA GLY A 428 -6.67 -12.82 -9.71
C GLY A 428 -5.51 -12.06 -10.35
N GLY A 429 -4.77 -12.70 -11.25
CA GLY A 429 -3.68 -12.11 -12.03
C GLY A 429 -4.15 -10.95 -12.91
N GLU A 430 -5.16 -11.19 -13.74
CA GLU A 430 -5.74 -10.18 -14.62
C GLU A 430 -6.33 -8.98 -13.86
N ILE A 431 -6.93 -9.24 -12.71
CA ILE A 431 -7.47 -8.18 -11.85
C ILE A 431 -6.36 -7.33 -11.23
N ALA A 432 -5.28 -7.97 -10.76
CA ALA A 432 -4.12 -7.26 -10.22
C ALA A 432 -3.46 -6.39 -11.28
N GLU A 433 -3.32 -6.91 -12.49
CA GLU A 433 -2.78 -6.19 -13.63
C GLU A 433 -3.63 -4.97 -14.02
N ALA A 434 -4.95 -5.17 -14.22
CA ALA A 434 -5.88 -4.08 -14.54
C ALA A 434 -5.80 -2.97 -13.49
N TYR A 435 -5.80 -3.34 -12.21
CA TYR A 435 -5.76 -2.40 -11.10
C TYR A 435 -4.44 -1.60 -11.07
N ALA A 436 -3.31 -2.28 -11.18
CA ALA A 436 -1.98 -1.65 -11.16
C ALA A 436 -1.75 -0.72 -12.34
N ARG A 437 -2.11 -1.14 -13.55
CA ARG A 437 -1.96 -0.34 -14.78
C ARG A 437 -2.88 0.90 -14.80
N ALA A 438 -3.96 0.90 -14.03
CA ALA A 438 -4.79 2.08 -13.78
C ALA A 438 -4.27 2.98 -12.64
N GLY A 439 -3.10 2.71 -12.11
CA GLY A 439 -2.44 3.51 -11.08
C GLY A 439 -2.57 2.97 -9.65
N GLY A 440 -3.12 1.77 -9.46
CA GLY A 440 -3.17 1.07 -8.16
C GLY A 440 -4.04 1.77 -7.10
N LYS A 441 -5.12 2.43 -7.52
CA LYS A 441 -5.98 3.23 -6.65
C LYS A 441 -7.46 3.11 -7.03
N GLY A 442 -8.33 3.36 -6.04
CA GLY A 442 -9.78 3.39 -6.25
C GLY A 442 -10.48 2.14 -5.72
N GLU A 443 -11.80 2.19 -5.70
CA GLU A 443 -12.69 1.19 -5.09
C GLU A 443 -13.39 0.29 -6.13
N ALA A 444 -12.91 0.32 -7.38
CA ALA A 444 -13.45 -0.48 -8.49
C ALA A 444 -12.31 -0.98 -9.37
N ILE A 445 -12.50 -2.17 -9.97
CA ILE A 445 -11.58 -2.70 -10.97
C ILE A 445 -11.87 -2.02 -12.31
N PRO A 446 -10.86 -1.43 -12.96
CA PRO A 446 -11.01 -0.82 -14.28
C PRO A 446 -11.42 -1.85 -15.33
N ASN A 447 -12.18 -1.40 -16.33
CA ASN A 447 -12.58 -2.25 -17.47
C ASN A 447 -11.47 -2.38 -18.53
N GLN A 448 -10.39 -1.65 -18.34
CA GLN A 448 -9.22 -1.58 -19.23
C GLN A 448 -7.96 -1.68 -18.38
N GLY A 449 -6.84 -2.01 -19.00
CA GLY A 449 -5.53 -2.02 -18.35
C GLY A 449 -4.88 -3.39 -18.30
N ASN A 450 -5.63 -4.47 -18.55
CA ASN A 450 -5.12 -5.81 -18.79
C ASN A 450 -5.26 -6.20 -20.26
N ASP A 451 -4.55 -7.20 -20.66
CA ASP A 451 -4.60 -7.74 -22.04
C ASP A 451 -5.39 -9.07 -22.16
N TRP A 452 -5.88 -9.59 -21.02
CA TRP A 452 -6.58 -10.88 -20.92
C TRP A 452 -5.72 -12.08 -21.35
N MET A 453 -4.42 -11.98 -21.07
CA MET A 453 -3.42 -12.97 -21.45
C MET A 453 -2.40 -13.18 -20.33
N LEU A 454 -2.43 -14.34 -19.68
CA LEU A 454 -1.52 -14.67 -18.59
C LEU A 454 -0.10 -14.91 -19.09
N GLY A 455 0.88 -14.30 -18.41
CA GLY A 455 2.30 -14.54 -18.63
C GLY A 455 2.87 -13.94 -19.91
N THR A 456 2.20 -12.92 -20.50
CA THR A 456 2.69 -12.24 -21.71
C THR A 456 4.10 -11.68 -21.49
N GLU A 457 4.33 -11.01 -20.34
CA GLU A 457 5.60 -10.32 -20.05
C GLU A 457 6.75 -11.30 -19.77
N ILE A 458 6.45 -12.48 -19.24
CA ILE A 458 7.46 -13.50 -18.92
C ILE A 458 7.77 -14.44 -20.09
N GLY A 459 6.86 -14.55 -21.05
CA GLY A 459 7.00 -15.45 -22.18
C GLY A 459 8.08 -15.01 -23.17
N PRO A 460 8.75 -15.96 -23.85
CA PRO A 460 9.67 -15.63 -24.91
C PRO A 460 8.93 -14.88 -26.03
N ASP A 461 9.55 -13.82 -26.53
CA ASP A 461 8.97 -12.95 -27.57
C ASP A 461 7.58 -12.40 -27.19
N GLN A 462 7.31 -12.22 -25.89
CA GLN A 462 6.01 -11.79 -25.35
C GLN A 462 4.85 -12.71 -25.76
N THR A 463 5.11 -14.00 -25.88
CA THR A 463 4.07 -15.00 -26.15
C THR A 463 3.39 -15.37 -24.83
N PRO A 464 2.06 -15.20 -24.70
CA PRO A 464 1.33 -15.56 -23.49
C PRO A 464 1.38 -17.04 -23.18
N LEU A 465 1.29 -17.37 -21.90
CA LEU A 465 1.06 -18.76 -21.45
C LEU A 465 -0.38 -19.19 -21.71
N ARG A 466 -1.35 -18.32 -21.48
CA ARG A 466 -2.79 -18.59 -21.63
C ARG A 466 -3.52 -17.37 -22.17
N TRP A 467 -4.58 -17.61 -22.94
CA TRP A 467 -5.51 -16.58 -23.45
C TRP A 467 -6.88 -16.78 -22.79
N MET A 468 -7.37 -15.82 -22.01
CA MET A 468 -8.67 -15.95 -21.36
C MET A 468 -9.83 -15.93 -22.35
N TYR A 469 -9.76 -15.14 -23.40
CA TYR A 469 -10.84 -15.00 -24.40
C TYR A 469 -10.94 -16.19 -25.37
N ARG A 470 -9.85 -16.88 -25.65
CA ARG A 470 -9.78 -18.06 -26.52
C ARG A 470 -8.68 -19.01 -26.05
N PRO A 471 -8.94 -19.79 -25.01
CA PRO A 471 -7.93 -20.69 -24.39
C PRO A 471 -7.24 -21.62 -25.39
N SER A 472 -7.96 -22.14 -26.39
CA SER A 472 -7.39 -23.06 -27.38
C SER A 472 -6.21 -22.52 -28.19
N LYS A 473 -5.89 -21.24 -28.07
CA LYS A 473 -4.68 -20.65 -28.71
C LYS A 473 -3.38 -21.16 -28.09
N ASP A 474 -3.39 -21.66 -26.86
CA ASP A 474 -2.24 -22.31 -26.24
C ASP A 474 -1.97 -23.75 -26.74
N GLY A 475 -2.90 -24.30 -27.51
CA GLY A 475 -2.79 -25.65 -28.09
C GLY A 475 -3.22 -26.78 -27.13
N GLY A 476 -3.47 -26.52 -25.86
CA GLY A 476 -3.83 -27.52 -24.84
C GLY A 476 -5.17 -27.32 -24.18
N SER A 477 -5.54 -26.06 -23.92
CA SER A 477 -6.77 -25.69 -23.23
C SER A 477 -7.99 -25.75 -24.14
N PRO A 478 -9.13 -26.33 -23.69
CA PRO A 478 -10.38 -26.25 -24.45
C PRO A 478 -11.10 -24.92 -24.21
N ASP A 479 -11.84 -24.46 -25.24
CA ASP A 479 -12.66 -23.25 -25.18
C ASP A 479 -14.01 -23.45 -24.46
N ALA A 480 -14.39 -24.69 -24.20
CA ALA A 480 -15.67 -25.04 -23.59
C ALA A 480 -15.59 -26.35 -22.82
N TRP A 481 -16.51 -26.48 -21.89
CA TRP A 481 -16.64 -27.67 -21.06
C TRP A 481 -16.96 -28.91 -21.88
N SER A 482 -16.30 -30.01 -21.52
CA SER A 482 -16.61 -31.37 -21.97
C SER A 482 -16.24 -32.37 -20.88
N THR A 483 -16.67 -33.62 -21.03
CA THR A 483 -16.34 -34.70 -20.09
C THR A 483 -14.83 -35.02 -20.05
N ALA A 484 -14.06 -34.55 -21.02
CA ALA A 484 -12.63 -34.71 -21.07
C ALA A 484 -11.87 -33.84 -20.03
N LEU A 485 -12.47 -32.73 -19.55
CA LEU A 485 -11.85 -31.80 -18.59
C LEU A 485 -11.28 -32.50 -17.36
N ARG A 486 -11.94 -33.54 -16.86
CA ARG A 486 -11.51 -34.30 -15.67
C ARG A 486 -10.16 -34.99 -15.82
N ARG A 487 -9.66 -35.14 -17.05
CA ARG A 487 -8.41 -35.84 -17.35
C ARG A 487 -7.29 -34.93 -17.81
N LEU A 488 -7.61 -33.64 -18.00
CA LEU A 488 -6.62 -32.64 -18.38
C LEU A 488 -5.83 -32.21 -17.14
N ASP A 489 -4.60 -31.78 -17.39
CA ASP A 489 -3.87 -31.00 -16.40
C ASP A 489 -4.68 -29.77 -16.00
N VAL A 490 -4.58 -29.38 -14.74
CA VAL A 490 -5.42 -28.30 -14.15
C VAL A 490 -5.20 -26.96 -14.85
N HIS A 491 -3.99 -26.69 -15.34
CA HIS A 491 -3.65 -25.47 -16.09
C HIS A 491 -4.35 -25.40 -17.45
N TYR A 492 -4.73 -26.54 -18.05
CA TYR A 492 -5.52 -26.60 -19.28
C TYR A 492 -7.03 -26.68 -18.99
N SER A 493 -7.41 -27.39 -17.94
CA SER A 493 -8.82 -27.50 -17.59
C SER A 493 -9.40 -26.22 -16.99
N SER A 494 -8.59 -25.22 -16.68
CA SER A 494 -8.97 -23.84 -16.32
C SER A 494 -9.57 -23.04 -17.48
N GLY A 495 -9.18 -23.38 -18.72
CA GLY A 495 -9.49 -22.59 -19.91
C GLY A 495 -10.96 -22.23 -20.09
N PRO A 496 -11.92 -23.15 -20.02
CA PRO A 496 -13.33 -22.80 -20.17
C PRO A 496 -13.80 -21.75 -19.13
N ASN A 497 -13.36 -21.84 -17.87
CA ASN A 497 -13.77 -20.86 -16.85
C ASN A 497 -13.08 -19.50 -17.03
N ASN A 498 -11.83 -19.46 -17.49
CA ASN A 498 -11.16 -18.24 -17.92
C ASN A 498 -12.00 -17.54 -19.00
N ARG A 499 -12.46 -18.30 -19.99
CA ARG A 499 -13.30 -17.79 -21.07
C ARG A 499 -14.67 -17.31 -20.58
N MET A 500 -15.26 -18.04 -19.65
CA MET A 500 -16.51 -17.62 -19.00
C MET A 500 -16.32 -16.25 -18.35
N PHE A 501 -15.23 -16.07 -17.57
CA PHE A 501 -14.98 -14.81 -16.88
C PHE A 501 -14.71 -13.66 -17.86
N TYR A 502 -13.96 -13.91 -18.93
CA TYR A 502 -13.80 -12.94 -20.02
C TYR A 502 -15.15 -12.51 -20.59
N PHE A 503 -16.02 -13.45 -20.98
CA PHE A 503 -17.32 -13.13 -21.53
C PHE A 503 -18.24 -12.42 -20.54
N LEU A 504 -18.19 -12.80 -19.28
CA LEU A 504 -18.93 -12.09 -18.23
C LEU A 504 -18.48 -10.64 -18.11
N SER A 505 -17.17 -10.40 -18.18
CA SER A 505 -16.57 -9.07 -18.06
C SER A 505 -16.78 -8.21 -19.31
N GLN A 506 -16.41 -8.74 -20.48
CA GLN A 506 -16.24 -7.98 -21.73
C GLN A 506 -17.36 -8.25 -22.76
N GLY A 507 -18.10 -9.32 -22.57
CA GLY A 507 -19.09 -9.79 -23.54
C GLY A 507 -18.48 -10.66 -24.65
N SER A 508 -19.34 -11.10 -25.57
CA SER A 508 -18.95 -11.89 -26.74
C SER A 508 -19.26 -11.14 -28.04
N LYS A 509 -18.84 -11.68 -29.19
CA LYS A 509 -19.11 -11.10 -30.50
C LYS A 509 -19.80 -12.10 -31.41
N PRO A 510 -20.60 -11.65 -32.40
CA PRO A 510 -21.37 -12.54 -33.27
C PRO A 510 -20.53 -13.12 -34.43
N ASP A 511 -19.30 -12.65 -34.63
CA ASP A 511 -18.42 -13.11 -35.70
C ASP A 511 -17.96 -14.55 -35.44
N LYS A 512 -18.44 -15.48 -36.24
CA LYS A 512 -18.20 -16.94 -36.05
C LYS A 512 -16.75 -17.35 -36.18
N ASP A 513 -15.95 -16.61 -36.91
CA ASP A 513 -14.53 -16.88 -37.10
C ASP A 513 -13.65 -16.14 -36.10
N GLY A 514 -14.23 -15.23 -35.35
CA GLY A 514 -13.53 -14.40 -34.37
C GLY A 514 -13.23 -15.10 -33.04
N ASP A 515 -12.22 -14.61 -32.35
CA ASP A 515 -11.75 -15.14 -31.06
C ASP A 515 -12.81 -15.03 -29.94
N TYR A 516 -13.72 -14.08 -30.08
CA TYR A 516 -14.73 -13.73 -29.06
C TYR A 516 -16.12 -14.35 -29.33
N TYR A 517 -16.22 -15.29 -30.25
CA TYR A 517 -17.47 -15.96 -30.60
C TYR A 517 -17.69 -17.22 -29.77
N SER A 518 -18.94 -17.48 -29.37
CA SER A 518 -19.35 -18.77 -28.85
C SER A 518 -20.55 -19.35 -29.60
N ARG A 519 -20.38 -20.58 -30.10
CA ARG A 519 -21.47 -21.33 -30.76
C ARG A 519 -22.59 -21.78 -29.83
N TYR A 520 -22.40 -21.66 -28.52
CA TYR A 520 -23.35 -22.09 -27.52
C TYR A 520 -24.33 -20.98 -27.13
N LEU A 521 -24.08 -19.75 -27.54
CA LEU A 521 -25.02 -18.64 -27.40
C LEU A 521 -26.03 -18.69 -28.55
N VAL A 522 -27.23 -19.19 -28.26
CA VAL A 522 -28.31 -19.45 -29.24
C VAL A 522 -29.52 -18.59 -29.02
N LYS A 523 -29.57 -17.86 -27.92
CA LYS A 523 -30.63 -16.94 -27.54
C LYS A 523 -30.37 -15.51 -27.98
N SER A 524 -31.30 -14.62 -27.81
CA SER A 524 -31.19 -13.22 -28.25
C SER A 524 -30.62 -12.33 -27.17
N PRO A 525 -29.67 -11.48 -27.54
CA PRO A 525 -28.87 -11.45 -28.80
C PRO A 525 -27.91 -12.63 -28.86
N ALA A 526 -27.50 -13.04 -30.06
CA ALA A 526 -26.52 -14.14 -30.26
C ALA A 526 -25.12 -13.84 -29.72
N ALA A 527 -24.82 -12.57 -29.46
CA ALA A 527 -23.64 -12.12 -28.72
C ALA A 527 -24.10 -11.55 -27.37
N MET A 528 -23.50 -12.02 -26.27
CA MET A 528 -23.85 -11.53 -24.95
C MET A 528 -23.16 -10.20 -24.61
N THR A 529 -23.84 -9.39 -23.82
CA THR A 529 -23.31 -8.14 -23.27
C THR A 529 -22.53 -8.44 -22.00
N GLY A 530 -21.30 -7.89 -21.88
CA GLY A 530 -20.51 -7.97 -20.64
C GLY A 530 -21.01 -7.00 -19.58
N ILE A 531 -20.80 -7.34 -18.32
CA ILE A 531 -21.23 -6.52 -17.17
C ILE A 531 -20.12 -5.62 -16.61
N GLY A 532 -18.94 -5.67 -17.21
CA GLY A 532 -17.74 -4.98 -16.74
C GLY A 532 -16.93 -5.80 -15.74
N THR A 533 -15.63 -5.54 -15.71
CA THR A 533 -14.65 -6.31 -14.93
C THR A 533 -14.93 -6.24 -13.42
N ASP A 534 -15.28 -5.08 -12.89
CA ASP A 534 -15.54 -4.90 -11.46
C ASP A 534 -16.72 -5.76 -10.97
N LYS A 535 -17.84 -5.72 -11.67
CA LYS A 535 -19.02 -6.52 -11.29
C LYS A 535 -18.74 -8.02 -11.44
N ALA A 536 -18.09 -8.42 -12.54
CA ALA A 536 -17.72 -9.81 -12.78
C ALA A 536 -16.82 -10.34 -11.66
N PHE A 537 -15.82 -9.54 -11.25
CA PHE A 537 -14.92 -9.91 -10.17
C PHE A 537 -15.60 -10.00 -8.81
N ARG A 538 -16.46 -9.05 -8.45
CA ARG A 538 -17.24 -9.11 -7.20
C ARG A 538 -18.12 -10.36 -7.11
N ILE A 539 -18.75 -10.76 -8.23
CA ILE A 539 -19.57 -11.99 -8.28
C ILE A 539 -18.67 -13.21 -8.11
N TRP A 540 -17.57 -13.30 -8.87
CA TRP A 540 -16.63 -14.41 -8.79
C TRP A 540 -16.03 -14.54 -7.40
N PHE A 541 -15.51 -13.46 -6.85
CA PHE A 541 -14.89 -13.45 -5.53
C PHE A 541 -15.88 -13.89 -4.43
N LYS A 542 -17.12 -13.36 -4.46
CA LYS A 542 -18.17 -13.79 -3.53
C LYS A 542 -18.47 -15.28 -3.67
N ALA A 543 -18.61 -15.79 -4.88
CA ALA A 543 -18.87 -17.21 -5.09
C ALA A 543 -17.72 -18.08 -4.58
N ASN A 544 -16.47 -17.75 -4.95
CA ASN A 544 -15.28 -18.50 -4.53
C ASN A 544 -15.10 -18.48 -3.01
N THR A 545 -15.21 -17.32 -2.37
CA THR A 545 -14.90 -17.19 -0.94
C THR A 545 -16.03 -17.58 0.00
N THR A 546 -17.30 -17.62 -0.47
CA THR A 546 -18.45 -17.84 0.42
C THR A 546 -19.36 -18.99 0.03
N LYS A 547 -19.23 -19.57 -1.19
CA LYS A 547 -20.18 -20.56 -1.69
C LYS A 547 -19.54 -21.81 -2.29
N PHE A 548 -18.34 -21.73 -2.83
CA PHE A 548 -17.64 -22.90 -3.35
C PHE A 548 -17.20 -23.80 -2.20
N THR A 549 -17.17 -25.08 -2.47
CA THR A 549 -16.60 -26.12 -1.62
C THR A 549 -15.37 -26.72 -2.28
N SER A 550 -14.59 -27.48 -1.57
CA SER A 550 -13.36 -28.10 -2.08
C SER A 550 -13.57 -29.01 -3.31
N SER A 551 -14.78 -29.48 -3.53
CA SER A 551 -15.13 -30.37 -4.67
C SER A 551 -16.04 -29.70 -5.71
N THR A 552 -16.21 -28.37 -5.66
CA THR A 552 -17.04 -27.64 -6.63
C THR A 552 -16.58 -27.92 -8.06
N ASN A 553 -17.53 -28.35 -8.91
CA ASN A 553 -17.33 -28.55 -10.35
C ASN A 553 -17.92 -27.38 -11.16
N TYR A 554 -17.81 -27.39 -12.47
CA TYR A 554 -18.27 -26.30 -13.34
C TYR A 554 -19.77 -26.03 -13.26
N VAL A 555 -20.61 -27.08 -13.12
CA VAL A 555 -22.07 -26.91 -12.97
C VAL A 555 -22.40 -26.22 -11.64
N GLN A 556 -21.80 -26.70 -10.57
CA GLN A 556 -21.97 -26.09 -9.25
C GLN A 556 -21.43 -24.67 -9.20
N ALA A 557 -20.28 -24.40 -9.85
CA ALA A 557 -19.71 -23.06 -9.96
C ALA A 557 -20.69 -22.11 -10.65
N ARG A 558 -21.30 -22.52 -11.78
CA ARG A 558 -22.37 -21.77 -12.44
C ARG A 558 -23.48 -21.40 -11.48
N ASP A 559 -24.04 -22.39 -10.79
CA ASP A 559 -25.19 -22.17 -9.91
C ASP A 559 -24.85 -21.23 -8.76
N LYS A 560 -23.64 -21.36 -8.18
CA LYS A 560 -23.15 -20.49 -7.10
C LYS A 560 -22.79 -19.08 -7.59
N MET A 561 -22.36 -18.94 -8.81
CA MET A 561 -22.14 -17.63 -9.45
C MET A 561 -23.46 -16.91 -9.73
N VAL A 562 -24.48 -17.62 -10.24
CA VAL A 562 -25.82 -17.06 -10.44
C VAL A 562 -26.41 -16.62 -9.10
N GLU A 563 -26.35 -17.47 -8.07
CA GLU A 563 -26.79 -17.15 -6.71
C GLU A 563 -26.07 -15.90 -6.16
N SER A 564 -24.74 -15.80 -6.35
CA SER A 564 -23.96 -14.64 -5.92
C SER A 564 -24.35 -13.35 -6.64
N ALA A 565 -24.62 -13.44 -7.96
CA ALA A 565 -25.10 -12.29 -8.73
C ALA A 565 -26.49 -11.85 -8.27
N GLN A 566 -27.40 -12.80 -8.00
CA GLN A 566 -28.72 -12.51 -7.48
C GLN A 566 -28.69 -11.84 -6.10
N GLU A 567 -27.79 -12.27 -5.23
CA GLU A 567 -27.61 -11.64 -3.91
C GLU A 567 -27.02 -10.24 -3.97
N LEU A 568 -26.14 -9.97 -4.93
CA LEU A 568 -25.49 -8.67 -5.07
C LEU A 568 -26.34 -7.65 -5.83
N TYR A 569 -27.11 -8.10 -6.84
CA TYR A 569 -27.74 -7.22 -7.81
C TYR A 569 -29.25 -7.45 -7.97
N GLY A 570 -29.81 -8.53 -7.37
CA GLY A 570 -31.22 -8.88 -7.45
C GLY A 570 -31.50 -10.11 -8.32
N ALA A 571 -32.60 -10.81 -8.03
CA ALA A 571 -32.92 -12.11 -8.63
C ALA A 571 -33.08 -12.08 -10.16
N ALA A 572 -33.65 -11.00 -10.71
CA ALA A 572 -33.85 -10.80 -12.14
C ALA A 572 -32.92 -9.77 -12.76
N SER A 573 -31.76 -9.52 -12.11
CA SER A 573 -30.81 -8.51 -12.57
C SER A 573 -30.14 -8.90 -13.90
N PRO A 574 -29.76 -7.92 -14.72
CA PRO A 574 -28.95 -8.17 -15.91
C PRO A 574 -27.66 -8.94 -15.59
N GLU A 575 -27.09 -8.73 -14.40
CA GLU A 575 -25.88 -9.40 -13.94
C GLU A 575 -26.11 -10.89 -13.72
N ALA A 576 -27.23 -11.29 -13.12
CA ALA A 576 -27.58 -12.70 -12.92
C ALA A 576 -27.85 -13.41 -14.26
N ILE A 577 -28.51 -12.74 -15.19
CA ILE A 577 -28.72 -13.22 -16.56
C ILE A 577 -27.38 -13.38 -17.29
N ALA A 578 -26.50 -12.39 -17.21
CA ALA A 578 -25.17 -12.43 -17.84
C ALA A 578 -24.31 -13.58 -17.32
N VAL A 579 -24.33 -13.88 -16.01
CA VAL A 579 -23.64 -15.07 -15.46
C VAL A 579 -24.16 -16.35 -16.11
N GLY A 580 -25.49 -16.52 -16.19
CA GLY A 580 -26.10 -17.67 -16.85
C GLY A 580 -25.65 -17.81 -18.31
N ARG A 581 -25.60 -16.70 -19.05
CA ARG A 581 -25.16 -16.66 -20.44
C ARG A 581 -23.66 -16.93 -20.59
N ALA A 582 -22.83 -16.38 -19.71
CA ALA A 582 -21.37 -16.60 -19.74
C ALA A 582 -21.02 -18.08 -19.54
N TYR A 583 -21.72 -18.76 -18.62
CA TYR A 583 -21.56 -20.21 -18.46
C TYR A 583 -22.14 -21.00 -19.63
N ALA A 584 -23.30 -20.59 -20.18
CA ALA A 584 -23.83 -21.20 -21.38
C ALA A 584 -22.84 -21.09 -22.55
N ALA A 585 -22.17 -19.94 -22.69
CA ALA A 585 -21.15 -19.69 -23.73
C ALA A 585 -19.99 -20.69 -23.71
N ILE A 586 -19.74 -21.34 -22.57
CA ILE A 586 -18.72 -22.37 -22.40
C ILE A 586 -19.33 -23.79 -22.25
N ASN A 587 -20.56 -24.00 -22.72
CA ASN A 587 -21.29 -25.28 -22.68
C ASN A 587 -21.61 -25.77 -21.25
N VAL A 588 -21.91 -24.88 -20.33
CA VAL A 588 -22.32 -25.18 -18.96
C VAL A 588 -23.71 -24.58 -18.71
N GLY A 589 -24.75 -25.41 -18.83
CA GLY A 589 -26.14 -25.00 -18.72
C GLY A 589 -26.74 -24.45 -20.02
N ALA A 590 -28.02 -24.12 -19.98
CA ALA A 590 -28.75 -23.58 -21.13
C ALA A 590 -28.57 -22.06 -21.25
N ASP A 591 -28.51 -21.56 -22.49
CA ASP A 591 -28.55 -20.13 -22.78
C ASP A 591 -29.95 -19.54 -22.52
N VAL A 592 -30.00 -18.26 -22.20
CA VAL A 592 -31.21 -17.49 -21.92
C VAL A 592 -31.20 -16.17 -22.69
N ASP A 593 -32.38 -15.56 -22.90
CA ASP A 593 -32.45 -14.25 -23.53
C ASP A 593 -32.06 -13.12 -22.57
N GLU A 594 -31.31 -12.12 -23.05
CA GLU A 594 -30.91 -10.97 -22.21
C GLU A 594 -32.07 -10.05 -21.85
N SER A 595 -33.09 -10.03 -22.71
CA SER A 595 -34.29 -9.20 -22.55
C SER A 595 -35.34 -9.81 -21.66
N SER A 596 -35.09 -10.98 -21.06
CA SER A 596 -36.05 -11.60 -20.13
C SER A 596 -35.93 -10.90 -18.77
N PRO A 597 -37.00 -10.25 -18.28
CA PRO A 597 -37.01 -9.68 -16.94
C PRO A 597 -37.02 -10.78 -15.87
#